data_d114151b144c338736a9d8182cb978d3
#
_entry.id   d114151b144c338736a9d8182cb978d3
#
_cell.length_a   1.000
_cell.length_b   1.000
_cell.length_c   1.000
_cell.angle_alpha   90.00
_cell.angle_beta   90.00
_cell.angle_gamma   90.00
#
_symmetry.space_group_name_H-M   'P 1'
#
loop_
_entity.id
_entity.type
_entity.pdbx_description
1 polymer ?
#
loop_
_entity_poly.entity_id
_entity_poly.type
_entity_poly.pdbx_seq_one_letter_code
_entity_poly.pdbx_strand_id
1 'polypeptide(L)'
;MNCSSDSSPAGAETNASQPQTAAQTPNSRPSRPRREQNFSWPAFILGGTGRTALRWFARRVDQASFLGRLHLIGLRGLRGSAAQRRLVRKLTLVEVMEIHRRSIIPLSLFGLMMGVLWTVIWFDVLDNVPGSSMLASLLINVHLKEITPILATMALIMTYCGPMTSDLAIRKCSGEFNVLFSMGISPEHLLGWPRLIAVMLSFPGLMLIINLATIAGAYWGIARAIDLPLVEFIDDLYLSIEPYQLFMIFVKMALISAVIGFCCLYYAFQARVGDFNKVPFLTRRGMVEAFFYSTTAEVLVTVLYG
;
A
#
# COMPACT_ATOMS: atom_id res chain seq x y z
N MET A 1 24.22 -24.55 56.74
CA MET A 1 24.05 -25.95 57.16
C MET A 1 24.03 -26.71 55.83
N ASN A 2 25.21 -27.19 55.39
CA ASN A 2 25.84 -28.51 55.62
C ASN A 2 24.89 -29.63 55.15
N CYS A 3 25.22 -30.54 54.31
CA CYS A 3 26.42 -31.32 53.93
C CYS A 3 26.04 -32.02 52.60
N SER A 4 26.89 -32.03 51.60
CA SER A 4 28.01 -32.99 51.35
C SER A 4 27.52 -34.44 51.12
N SER A 5 27.87 -34.93 50.03
CA SER A 5 28.91 -35.82 49.55
C SER A 5 28.41 -37.15 49.06
N ASP A 6 28.97 -37.46 47.93
CA ASP A 6 29.87 -38.56 47.60
C ASP A 6 29.15 -39.88 47.24
N SER A 7 29.38 -40.46 46.12
CA SER A 7 30.49 -41.32 45.69
C SER A 7 30.13 -42.12 44.46
N SER A 8 31.00 -42.09 43.47
CA SER A 8 31.20 -43.14 42.45
C SER A 8 31.88 -44.35 43.12
N PRO A 9 31.81 -45.58 42.63
CA PRO A 9 32.74 -45.93 41.57
C PRO A 9 32.29 -47.08 40.63
N ALA A 10 32.89 -47.02 39.45
CA ALA A 10 33.59 -48.05 38.68
C ALA A 10 33.06 -49.51 38.58
N GLY A 11 33.09 -49.98 37.36
CA GLY A 11 33.52 -51.32 37.11
C GLY A 11 32.94 -52.02 35.89
N ALA A 12 33.85 -52.36 35.03
CA ALA A 12 33.96 -53.56 34.23
C ALA A 12 33.35 -53.59 32.82
N GLU A 13 34.30 -53.50 31.92
CA GLU A 13 34.46 -54.17 30.63
C GLU A 13 33.63 -55.47 30.47
N THR A 14 33.06 -55.64 29.27
CA THR A 14 33.29 -56.88 28.46
C THR A 14 32.96 -56.63 26.98
N ASN A 15 33.97 -56.75 26.28
CA ASN A 15 34.24 -57.14 24.90
C ASN A 15 33.23 -58.20 24.36
N ALA A 16 32.72 -58.01 23.15
CA ALA A 16 32.67 -59.11 22.15
C ALA A 16 32.02 -58.66 20.83
N SER A 17 32.84 -58.75 19.84
CA SER A 17 32.55 -59.24 18.48
C SER A 17 31.59 -58.48 17.54
N GLN A 18 32.24 -57.81 16.61
CA GLN A 18 31.75 -57.60 15.24
C GLN A 18 31.48 -58.96 14.53
N PRO A 19 30.56 -58.96 13.57
CA PRO A 19 30.96 -59.50 12.29
C PRO A 19 30.72 -58.52 11.13
N GLN A 20 31.62 -58.62 10.27
CA GLN A 20 31.94 -58.02 8.99
C GLN A 20 30.80 -58.02 7.95
N THR A 21 30.83 -56.98 7.14
CA THR A 21 30.79 -57.01 5.67
C THR A 21 29.54 -57.55 4.98
N ALA A 22 28.78 -56.59 4.44
CA ALA A 22 28.17 -56.78 3.14
C ALA A 22 28.49 -55.55 2.27
N ALA A 23 29.35 -55.74 1.30
CA ALA A 23 29.70 -54.79 0.31
C ALA A 23 28.48 -54.48 -0.58
N GLN A 24 27.98 -53.25 -0.48
CA GLN A 24 27.02 -52.70 -1.42
C GLN A 24 27.80 -52.12 -2.62
N THR A 25 27.67 -52.79 -3.75
CA THR A 25 28.13 -52.38 -5.07
C THR A 25 27.52 -51.00 -5.41
N PRO A 26 28.30 -50.06 -5.95
CA PRO A 26 27.77 -48.79 -6.44
C PRO A 26 26.94 -49.04 -7.70
N ASN A 27 25.64 -48.79 -7.59
CA ASN A 27 24.70 -48.82 -8.70
C ASN A 27 25.03 -47.66 -9.66
N SER A 28 25.82 -47.96 -10.69
CA SER A 28 26.15 -47.06 -11.80
C SER A 28 24.88 -46.81 -12.63
N ARG A 29 24.15 -45.75 -12.30
CA ARG A 29 23.11 -45.22 -13.20
C ARG A 29 23.83 -44.73 -14.48
N PRO A 30 23.38 -45.13 -15.68
CA PRO A 30 23.95 -44.64 -16.91
C PRO A 30 23.76 -43.12 -17.00
N SER A 31 24.85 -42.40 -17.21
CA SER A 31 24.89 -40.98 -17.48
C SER A 31 24.03 -40.68 -18.71
N ARG A 32 22.90 -39.99 -18.53
CA ARG A 32 22.14 -39.44 -19.66
C ARG A 32 23.06 -38.50 -20.46
N PRO A 33 23.11 -38.64 -21.80
CA PRO A 33 23.90 -37.75 -22.60
C PRO A 33 23.47 -36.30 -22.37
N ARG A 34 24.42 -35.44 -22.05
CA ARG A 34 24.22 -33.99 -22.05
C ARG A 34 23.74 -33.59 -23.44
N ARG A 35 22.46 -33.30 -23.59
CA ARG A 35 21.94 -32.56 -24.74
C ARG A 35 22.69 -31.24 -24.75
N GLU A 36 23.63 -31.06 -25.63
CA GLU A 36 24.17 -29.77 -26.01
C GLU A 36 22.97 -28.94 -26.50
N GLN A 37 22.45 -28.10 -25.63
CA GLN A 37 21.48 -27.10 -26.02
C GLN A 37 22.27 -26.08 -26.85
N ASN A 38 22.13 -26.14 -28.15
CA ASN A 38 22.49 -25.03 -29.02
C ASN A 38 21.77 -23.78 -28.53
N PHE A 39 22.47 -22.97 -27.75
CA PHE A 39 22.00 -21.76 -27.14
C PHE A 39 21.91 -20.69 -28.24
N SER A 40 20.75 -20.58 -28.88
CA SER A 40 20.47 -19.52 -29.86
C SER A 40 20.03 -18.26 -29.12
N TRP A 41 20.89 -17.28 -29.03
CA TRP A 41 20.64 -15.99 -28.42
C TRP A 41 19.33 -15.28 -28.85
N PRO A 42 18.98 -15.27 -30.16
CA PRO A 42 17.71 -14.62 -30.58
C PRO A 42 16.44 -15.33 -30.08
N ALA A 43 16.49 -16.67 -30.00
CA ALA A 43 15.36 -17.43 -29.46
C ALA A 43 15.19 -17.27 -27.95
N PHE A 44 16.26 -17.02 -27.19
CA PHE A 44 16.23 -16.73 -25.78
C PHE A 44 15.61 -15.34 -25.49
N ILE A 45 16.02 -14.32 -26.24
CA ILE A 45 15.51 -12.94 -26.07
C ILE A 45 14.03 -12.85 -26.46
N LEU A 46 13.65 -13.39 -27.63
CA LEU A 46 12.24 -13.39 -28.09
C LEU A 46 11.35 -14.29 -27.23
N GLY A 47 11.83 -15.44 -26.78
CA GLY A 47 11.10 -16.33 -25.90
C GLY A 47 10.94 -15.77 -24.47
N GLY A 48 11.93 -15.01 -24.00
CA GLY A 48 11.89 -14.35 -22.69
C GLY A 48 10.91 -13.17 -22.65
N THR A 49 10.97 -12.30 -23.63
CA THR A 49 10.08 -11.12 -23.75
C THR A 49 8.62 -11.51 -23.99
N GLY A 50 8.36 -12.51 -24.84
CA GLY A 50 7.02 -13.01 -25.08
C GLY A 50 6.37 -13.64 -23.83
N ARG A 51 7.13 -14.43 -23.07
CA ARG A 51 6.63 -15.02 -21.82
C ARG A 51 6.42 -13.99 -20.71
N THR A 52 7.27 -12.97 -20.64
CA THR A 52 7.09 -11.88 -19.68
C THR A 52 5.89 -11.01 -20.04
N ALA A 53 5.71 -10.69 -21.32
CA ALA A 53 4.55 -9.97 -21.82
C ALA A 53 3.24 -10.74 -21.59
N LEU A 54 3.23 -12.05 -21.88
CA LEU A 54 2.05 -12.90 -21.65
C LEU A 54 1.71 -13.01 -20.15
N ARG A 55 2.70 -13.14 -19.27
CA ARG A 55 2.51 -13.14 -17.81
C ARG A 55 2.04 -11.79 -17.30
N TRP A 56 2.51 -10.71 -17.89
CA TRP A 56 2.05 -9.37 -17.57
C TRP A 56 0.59 -9.20 -17.98
N PHE A 57 0.23 -9.58 -19.21
CA PHE A 57 -1.15 -9.52 -19.71
C PHE A 57 -2.11 -10.40 -18.90
N ALA A 58 -1.73 -11.65 -18.61
CA ALA A 58 -2.53 -12.55 -17.79
C ALA A 58 -2.81 -11.96 -16.40
N ARG A 59 -1.81 -11.31 -15.77
CA ARG A 59 -2.02 -10.60 -14.51
C ARG A 59 -3.00 -9.44 -14.63
N ARG A 60 -2.97 -8.70 -15.73
CA ARG A 60 -3.93 -7.60 -15.97
C ARG A 60 -5.36 -8.11 -16.10
N VAL A 61 -5.53 -9.21 -16.80
CA VAL A 61 -6.85 -9.87 -16.93
C VAL A 61 -7.33 -10.38 -15.56
N ASP A 62 -6.44 -10.97 -14.75
CA ASP A 62 -6.79 -11.41 -13.38
C ASP A 62 -7.16 -10.22 -12.49
N GLN A 63 -6.43 -9.10 -12.55
CA GLN A 63 -6.75 -7.88 -11.82
C GLN A 63 -8.12 -7.33 -12.25
N ALA A 64 -8.39 -7.24 -13.55
CA ALA A 64 -9.67 -6.78 -14.06
C ALA A 64 -10.83 -7.70 -13.65
N SER A 65 -10.62 -9.03 -13.68
CA SER A 65 -11.61 -10.01 -13.24
C SER A 65 -11.90 -9.94 -11.74
N PHE A 66 -10.87 -9.67 -10.93
CA PHE A 66 -11.04 -9.47 -9.49
C PHE A 66 -11.81 -8.17 -9.20
N LEU A 67 -11.50 -7.08 -9.92
CA LEU A 67 -12.23 -5.82 -9.82
C LEU A 67 -13.72 -6.02 -10.12
N GLY A 68 -14.03 -6.70 -11.23
CA GLY A 68 -15.40 -7.01 -11.62
C GLY A 68 -16.14 -7.84 -10.55
N ARG A 69 -15.48 -8.87 -10.01
CA ARG A 69 -16.02 -9.68 -8.91
C ARG A 69 -16.26 -8.86 -7.64
N LEU A 70 -15.30 -8.06 -7.23
CA LEU A 70 -15.42 -7.23 -6.03
C LEU A 70 -16.57 -6.24 -6.17
N HIS A 71 -16.70 -5.60 -7.34
CA HIS A 71 -17.80 -4.68 -7.65
C HIS A 71 -19.17 -5.37 -7.62
N LEU A 72 -19.29 -6.53 -8.28
CA LEU A 72 -20.53 -7.32 -8.30
C LEU A 72 -20.91 -7.79 -6.89
N ILE A 73 -19.94 -8.23 -6.09
CA ILE A 73 -20.16 -8.65 -4.70
C ILE A 73 -20.62 -7.46 -3.86
N GLY A 74 -20.00 -6.29 -4.04
CA GLY A 74 -20.39 -5.05 -3.36
C GLY A 74 -21.82 -4.64 -3.70
N LEU A 75 -22.19 -4.63 -4.99
CA LEU A 75 -23.55 -4.31 -5.44
C LEU A 75 -24.59 -5.33 -4.92
N ARG A 76 -24.26 -6.62 -4.88
CA ARG A 76 -25.11 -7.64 -4.26
C ARG A 76 -25.26 -7.45 -2.76
N GLY A 77 -24.20 -7.02 -2.08
CA GLY A 77 -24.23 -6.70 -0.66
C GLY A 77 -25.15 -5.54 -0.30
N LEU A 78 -25.27 -4.54 -1.20
CA LEU A 78 -26.23 -3.44 -1.05
C LEU A 78 -27.69 -3.94 -1.09
N ARG A 79 -27.95 -5.03 -1.77
CA ARG A 79 -29.27 -5.72 -1.82
C ARG A 79 -29.46 -6.74 -0.71
N GLY A 80 -28.45 -6.96 0.15
CA GLY A 80 -28.50 -7.87 1.29
C GLY A 80 -29.46 -7.45 2.41
N SER A 81 -29.60 -8.28 3.44
CA SER A 81 -30.46 -8.02 4.61
C SER A 81 -30.06 -6.73 5.34
N ALA A 82 -31.01 -6.12 6.03
CA ALA A 82 -30.76 -4.91 6.83
C ALA A 82 -29.66 -5.15 7.90
N ALA A 83 -29.60 -6.35 8.47
CA ALA A 83 -28.56 -6.75 9.44
C ALA A 83 -27.16 -6.78 8.79
N GLN A 84 -27.05 -7.34 7.60
CA GLN A 84 -25.79 -7.40 6.85
C GLN A 84 -25.28 -6.00 6.49
N ARG A 85 -26.16 -5.12 6.02
CA ARG A 85 -25.80 -3.72 5.73
C ARG A 85 -25.35 -2.96 6.98
N ARG A 86 -25.97 -3.20 8.13
CA ARG A 86 -25.56 -2.61 9.42
C ARG A 86 -24.16 -3.10 9.83
N LEU A 87 -23.88 -4.38 9.64
CA LEU A 87 -22.58 -4.96 9.94
C LEU A 87 -21.46 -4.35 9.05
N VAL A 88 -21.67 -4.33 7.75
CA VAL A 88 -20.72 -3.74 6.79
C VAL A 88 -20.46 -2.27 7.14
N ARG A 89 -21.50 -1.48 7.42
CA ARG A 89 -21.36 -0.09 7.82
C ARG A 89 -20.55 0.07 9.11
N LYS A 90 -20.81 -0.76 10.14
CA LYS A 90 -20.02 -0.74 11.38
C LYS A 90 -18.55 -1.06 11.12
N LEU A 91 -18.27 -2.10 10.34
CA LEU A 91 -16.90 -2.47 9.97
C LEU A 91 -16.20 -1.34 9.19
N THR A 92 -16.90 -0.74 8.23
CA THR A 92 -16.36 0.41 7.47
C THR A 92 -16.02 1.58 8.41
N LEU A 93 -16.89 1.93 9.35
CA LEU A 93 -16.64 3.03 10.30
C LEU A 93 -15.44 2.74 11.22
N VAL A 94 -15.31 1.51 11.69
CA VAL A 94 -14.15 1.10 12.50
C VAL A 94 -12.85 1.23 11.69
N GLU A 95 -12.85 0.77 10.44
CA GLU A 95 -11.69 0.89 9.56
C GLU A 95 -11.37 2.38 9.23
N VAL A 96 -12.38 3.22 8.99
CA VAL A 96 -12.20 4.67 8.79
C VAL A 96 -11.52 5.31 10.02
N MET A 97 -12.00 5.00 11.22
CA MET A 97 -11.37 5.51 12.45
C MET A 97 -9.95 5.03 12.61
N GLU A 98 -9.67 3.77 12.27
CA GLU A 98 -8.32 3.21 12.35
C GLU A 98 -7.37 3.87 11.35
N ILE A 99 -7.83 4.13 10.10
CA ILE A 99 -7.07 4.87 9.09
C ILE A 99 -6.68 6.26 9.63
N HIS A 100 -7.68 7.00 10.13
CA HIS A 100 -7.46 8.35 10.65
C HIS A 100 -6.52 8.34 11.86
N ARG A 101 -6.74 7.45 12.82
CA ARG A 101 -5.92 7.34 14.02
C ARG A 101 -4.43 7.09 13.71
N ARG A 102 -4.15 6.26 12.71
CA ARG A 102 -2.77 5.94 12.32
C ARG A 102 -2.11 7.01 11.46
N SER A 103 -2.91 7.71 10.66
CA SER A 103 -2.40 8.57 9.58
C SER A 103 -2.40 10.06 9.92
N ILE A 104 -3.28 10.54 10.81
CA ILE A 104 -3.41 11.99 11.09
C ILE A 104 -2.08 12.61 11.54
N ILE A 105 -1.45 12.05 12.58
CA ILE A 105 -0.23 12.64 13.16
C ILE A 105 0.92 12.65 12.17
N PRO A 106 1.31 11.52 11.54
CA PRO A 106 2.41 11.54 10.60
C PRO A 106 2.14 12.40 9.37
N LEU A 107 0.89 12.42 8.86
CA LEU A 107 0.54 13.24 7.71
C LEU A 107 0.54 14.73 8.04
N SER A 108 0.02 15.13 9.20
CA SER A 108 0.02 16.53 9.64
C SER A 108 1.45 17.06 9.82
N LEU A 109 2.31 16.29 10.48
CA LEU A 109 3.70 16.66 10.65
C LEU A 109 4.43 16.78 9.31
N PHE A 110 4.19 15.81 8.43
CA PHE A 110 4.77 15.81 7.09
C PHE A 110 4.27 17.00 6.26
N GLY A 111 2.97 17.31 6.28
CA GLY A 111 2.40 18.48 5.61
C GLY A 111 3.00 19.78 6.11
N LEU A 112 3.13 19.94 7.42
CA LEU A 112 3.74 21.13 8.03
C LEU A 112 5.20 21.32 7.57
N MET A 113 5.99 20.25 7.61
CA MET A 113 7.38 20.30 7.12
C MET A 113 7.46 20.63 5.64
N MET A 114 6.57 20.07 4.82
CA MET A 114 6.51 20.36 3.39
C MET A 114 6.12 21.81 3.11
N GLY A 115 5.20 22.37 3.90
CA GLY A 115 4.84 23.79 3.78
C GLY A 115 6.01 24.73 4.06
N VAL A 116 6.76 24.47 5.13
CA VAL A 116 7.98 25.24 5.45
C VAL A 116 9.02 25.10 4.34
N LEU A 117 9.27 23.85 3.90
CA LEU A 117 10.26 23.59 2.84
C LEU A 117 9.87 24.28 1.53
N TRP A 118 8.59 24.23 1.17
CA TRP A 118 8.04 24.91 0.00
C TRP A 118 8.35 26.40 0.03
N THR A 119 8.08 27.05 1.15
CA THR A 119 8.33 28.47 1.32
C THR A 119 9.81 28.79 1.16
N VAL A 120 10.71 28.07 1.81
CA VAL A 120 12.16 28.29 1.71
C VAL A 120 12.65 28.20 0.26
N ILE A 121 12.23 27.15 -0.46
CA ILE A 121 12.64 26.94 -1.86
C ILE A 121 12.16 28.09 -2.75
N TRP A 122 10.91 28.51 -2.59
CA TRP A 122 10.35 29.53 -3.46
C TRP A 122 10.80 30.96 -3.11
N PHE A 123 11.15 31.21 -1.85
CA PHE A 123 11.79 32.49 -1.50
C PHE A 123 13.10 32.68 -2.24
N ASP A 124 13.97 31.66 -2.25
CA ASP A 124 15.24 31.74 -2.98
C ASP A 124 15.06 31.94 -4.49
N VAL A 125 13.99 31.36 -5.07
CA VAL A 125 13.68 31.49 -6.50
C VAL A 125 13.06 32.85 -6.84
N LEU A 126 12.26 33.41 -5.92
CA LEU A 126 11.46 34.62 -6.14
C LEU A 126 12.08 35.88 -5.52
N ASP A 127 13.33 35.82 -5.08
CA ASP A 127 14.05 36.94 -4.43
C ASP A 127 14.00 38.27 -5.25
N ASN A 128 13.63 38.19 -6.53
CA ASN A 128 13.48 39.31 -7.45
C ASN A 128 12.05 39.61 -7.92
N VAL A 129 11.03 38.90 -7.38
CA VAL A 129 9.63 39.04 -7.83
C VAL A 129 8.77 39.54 -6.67
N PRO A 130 8.28 40.79 -6.68
CA PRO A 130 7.43 41.31 -5.63
C PRO A 130 6.02 40.74 -5.70
N GLY A 131 5.53 40.13 -4.59
CA GLY A 131 4.12 39.86 -4.39
C GLY A 131 3.78 38.60 -3.61
N SER A 132 3.14 38.75 -2.43
CA SER A 132 2.56 37.69 -1.62
C SER A 132 1.50 36.86 -2.38
N SER A 133 0.73 37.52 -3.25
CA SER A 133 -0.30 36.88 -4.10
C SER A 133 0.26 35.85 -5.08
N MET A 134 1.47 36.07 -5.61
CA MET A 134 2.14 35.11 -6.48
C MET A 134 2.55 33.84 -5.71
N LEU A 135 3.07 33.99 -4.50
CA LEU A 135 3.41 32.87 -3.62
C LEU A 135 2.17 32.05 -3.25
N ALA A 136 1.06 32.71 -2.90
CA ALA A 136 -0.20 32.05 -2.59
C ALA A 136 -0.74 31.27 -3.80
N SER A 137 -0.71 31.86 -4.98
CA SER A 137 -1.15 31.22 -6.22
C SER A 137 -0.28 29.99 -6.58
N LEU A 138 1.03 30.08 -6.44
CA LEU A 138 1.94 28.94 -6.65
C LEU A 138 1.73 27.84 -5.62
N LEU A 139 1.54 28.20 -4.35
CA LEU A 139 1.22 27.23 -3.29
C LEU A 139 -0.02 26.40 -3.63
N ILE A 140 -1.09 27.06 -4.08
CA ILE A 140 -2.34 26.39 -4.41
C ILE A 140 -2.19 25.59 -5.70
N ASN A 141 -1.79 26.23 -6.78
CA ASN A 141 -1.84 25.62 -8.12
C ASN A 141 -0.80 24.52 -8.33
N VAL A 142 0.37 24.62 -7.73
CA VAL A 142 1.43 23.63 -7.90
C VAL A 142 1.47 22.67 -6.71
N HIS A 143 1.59 23.21 -5.49
CA HIS A 143 1.84 22.35 -4.33
C HIS A 143 0.58 21.62 -3.89
N LEU A 144 -0.52 22.32 -3.61
CA LEU A 144 -1.74 21.71 -3.07
C LEU A 144 -2.47 20.84 -4.10
N LYS A 145 -2.45 21.20 -5.37
CA LYS A 145 -3.14 20.45 -6.42
C LYS A 145 -2.35 19.25 -6.95
N GLU A 146 -1.03 19.38 -7.09
CA GLU A 146 -0.24 18.38 -7.80
C GLU A 146 0.73 17.62 -6.87
N ILE A 147 1.51 18.34 -6.06
CA ILE A 147 2.55 17.70 -5.24
C ILE A 147 1.95 17.00 -4.02
N THR A 148 1.06 17.67 -3.29
CA THR A 148 0.48 17.10 -2.06
C THR A 148 -0.30 15.81 -2.29
N PRO A 149 -1.10 15.63 -3.35
CA PRO A 149 -1.77 14.36 -3.64
C PRO A 149 -0.81 13.18 -3.80
N ILE A 150 0.30 13.38 -4.51
CA ILE A 150 1.31 12.32 -4.71
C ILE A 150 1.94 11.94 -3.37
N LEU A 151 2.32 12.91 -2.56
CA LEU A 151 2.92 12.70 -1.25
C LEU A 151 1.95 12.05 -0.26
N ALA A 152 0.69 12.53 -0.22
CA ALA A 152 -0.37 11.94 0.60
C ALA A 152 -0.66 10.48 0.21
N THR A 153 -0.67 10.19 -1.10
CA THR A 153 -0.80 8.84 -1.63
C THR A 153 0.32 7.93 -1.13
N MET A 154 1.56 8.36 -1.23
CA MET A 154 2.72 7.60 -0.74
C MET A 154 2.64 7.36 0.77
N ALA A 155 2.31 8.39 1.53
CA ALA A 155 2.16 8.29 2.97
C ALA A 155 1.01 7.34 3.37
N LEU A 156 -0.15 7.40 2.70
CA LEU A 156 -1.28 6.49 2.94
C LEU A 156 -0.92 5.03 2.63
N ILE A 157 -0.22 4.78 1.53
CA ILE A 157 0.22 3.43 1.17
C ILE A 157 1.12 2.85 2.27
N MET A 158 2.04 3.65 2.80
CA MET A 158 2.96 3.20 3.85
C MET A 158 2.28 3.03 5.21
N THR A 159 1.43 3.98 5.60
CA THR A 159 0.86 4.01 6.96
C THR A 159 -0.32 3.06 7.15
N TYR A 160 -1.10 2.83 6.09
CA TYR A 160 -2.30 2.00 6.18
C TYR A 160 -2.33 0.83 5.21
N CYS A 161 -2.10 1.05 3.91
CA CYS A 161 -2.33 0.00 2.91
C CYS A 161 -1.35 -1.17 3.03
N GLY A 162 -0.09 -0.91 3.40
CA GLY A 162 0.87 -1.96 3.70
C GLY A 162 0.42 -2.87 4.84
N PRO A 163 0.17 -2.33 6.05
CA PRO A 163 -0.38 -3.09 7.18
C PRO A 163 -1.70 -3.80 6.84
N MET A 164 -2.63 -3.16 6.14
CA MET A 164 -3.90 -3.75 5.72
C MET A 164 -3.69 -4.98 4.82
N THR A 165 -2.81 -4.86 3.82
CA THR A 165 -2.48 -5.98 2.92
C THR A 165 -1.87 -7.14 3.68
N SER A 166 -0.96 -6.86 4.61
CA SER A 166 -0.31 -7.86 5.45
C SER A 166 -1.31 -8.56 6.37
N ASP A 167 -2.19 -7.82 7.06
CA ASP A 167 -3.22 -8.39 7.95
C ASP A 167 -4.16 -9.33 7.19
N LEU A 168 -4.70 -8.90 6.06
CA LEU A 168 -5.57 -9.74 5.24
C LEU A 168 -4.87 -10.98 4.69
N ALA A 169 -3.61 -10.84 4.26
CA ALA A 169 -2.82 -11.95 3.76
C ALA A 169 -2.55 -12.97 4.88
N ILE A 170 -2.23 -12.53 6.10
CA ILE A 170 -2.04 -13.39 7.28
C ILE A 170 -3.33 -14.13 7.61
N ARG A 171 -4.48 -13.46 7.68
CA ARG A 171 -5.78 -14.09 7.93
C ARG A 171 -6.10 -15.18 6.91
N LYS A 172 -5.75 -14.93 5.64
CA LYS A 172 -5.93 -15.94 4.59
C LYS A 172 -4.96 -17.11 4.77
N CYS A 173 -3.70 -16.86 5.11
CA CYS A 173 -2.71 -17.90 5.41
C CYS A 173 -3.11 -18.75 6.62
N SER A 174 -3.76 -18.17 7.63
CA SER A 174 -4.27 -18.85 8.82
C SER A 174 -5.53 -19.69 8.54
N GLY A 175 -6.08 -19.62 7.34
CA GLY A 175 -7.27 -20.40 6.97
C GLY A 175 -8.61 -19.77 7.38
N GLU A 176 -8.63 -18.56 7.96
CA GLU A 176 -9.87 -17.86 8.35
C GLU A 176 -10.86 -17.72 7.17
N PHE A 177 -10.34 -17.53 5.95
CA PHE A 177 -11.18 -17.43 4.75
C PHE A 177 -11.93 -18.73 4.46
N ASN A 178 -11.31 -19.91 4.71
CA ASN A 178 -11.96 -21.19 4.52
C ASN A 178 -13.07 -21.39 5.54
N VAL A 179 -12.88 -20.94 6.78
CA VAL A 179 -13.92 -20.96 7.81
C VAL A 179 -15.11 -20.08 7.40
N LEU A 180 -14.86 -18.87 6.91
CA LEU A 180 -15.93 -18.01 6.41
C LEU A 180 -16.68 -18.64 5.23
N PHE A 181 -15.98 -19.27 4.29
CA PHE A 181 -16.61 -19.99 3.18
C PHE A 181 -17.46 -21.15 3.65
N SER A 182 -17.00 -21.92 4.65
CA SER A 182 -17.81 -23.03 5.21
C SER A 182 -19.08 -22.55 5.92
N MET A 183 -19.07 -21.30 6.41
CA MET A 183 -20.25 -20.63 6.99
C MET A 183 -21.15 -19.97 5.91
N GLY A 184 -20.84 -20.12 4.63
CA GLY A 184 -21.59 -19.50 3.53
C GLY A 184 -21.36 -17.98 3.36
N ILE A 185 -20.33 -17.43 4.02
CA ILE A 185 -20.00 -16.01 3.98
C ILE A 185 -18.82 -15.79 3.03
N SER A 186 -18.98 -14.91 2.02
CA SER A 186 -17.87 -14.53 1.14
C SER A 186 -16.89 -13.60 1.88
N PRO A 187 -15.60 -13.98 2.01
CA PRO A 187 -14.59 -13.14 2.66
C PRO A 187 -14.40 -11.79 1.97
N GLU A 188 -14.55 -11.74 0.64
CA GLU A 188 -14.47 -10.52 -0.14
C GLU A 188 -15.51 -9.48 0.30
N HIS A 189 -16.73 -9.96 0.58
CA HIS A 189 -17.81 -9.08 1.03
C HIS A 189 -17.62 -8.60 2.48
N LEU A 190 -17.18 -9.51 3.37
CA LEU A 190 -17.09 -9.19 4.80
C LEU A 190 -15.81 -8.43 5.15
N LEU A 191 -14.68 -8.76 4.52
CA LEU A 191 -13.37 -8.22 4.86
C LEU A 191 -12.82 -7.27 3.79
N GLY A 192 -13.09 -7.53 2.51
CA GLY A 192 -12.56 -6.72 1.40
C GLY A 192 -13.35 -5.44 1.18
N TRP A 193 -14.66 -5.57 0.99
CA TRP A 193 -15.52 -4.44 0.64
C TRP A 193 -15.54 -3.29 1.67
N PRO A 194 -15.70 -3.56 2.99
CA PRO A 194 -15.66 -2.49 3.99
C PRO A 194 -14.34 -1.71 4.01
N ARG A 195 -13.22 -2.40 3.81
CA ARG A 195 -11.89 -1.80 3.77
C ARG A 195 -11.68 -0.93 2.53
N LEU A 196 -12.18 -1.38 1.37
CA LEU A 196 -12.13 -0.57 0.15
C LEU A 196 -12.91 0.75 0.34
N ILE A 197 -14.15 0.67 0.83
CA ILE A 197 -14.97 1.85 1.09
C ILE A 197 -14.30 2.74 2.14
N ALA A 198 -13.73 2.16 3.20
CA ALA A 198 -13.04 2.92 4.24
C ALA A 198 -11.87 3.73 3.67
N VAL A 199 -11.04 3.16 2.81
CA VAL A 199 -9.95 3.87 2.13
C VAL A 199 -10.49 5.00 1.26
N MET A 200 -11.51 4.71 0.44
CA MET A 200 -12.13 5.72 -0.44
C MET A 200 -12.73 6.91 0.33
N LEU A 201 -13.33 6.64 1.48
CA LEU A 201 -13.96 7.67 2.31
C LEU A 201 -12.93 8.46 3.15
N SER A 202 -11.88 7.79 3.61
CA SER A 202 -10.87 8.39 4.49
C SER A 202 -9.89 9.27 3.74
N PHE A 203 -9.53 8.93 2.51
CA PHE A 203 -8.46 9.59 1.79
C PHE A 203 -8.73 11.09 1.53
N PRO A 204 -9.93 11.50 1.06
CA PRO A 204 -10.26 12.92 0.93
C PRO A 204 -10.16 13.70 2.25
N GLY A 205 -10.57 13.09 3.36
CA GLY A 205 -10.47 13.69 4.70
C GLY A 205 -9.01 13.87 5.15
N LEU A 206 -8.17 12.85 4.95
CA LEU A 206 -6.73 12.94 5.23
C LEU A 206 -6.04 13.98 4.36
N MET A 207 -6.49 14.10 3.11
CA MET A 207 -5.98 15.11 2.18
C MET A 207 -6.26 16.54 2.64
N LEU A 208 -7.45 16.79 3.18
CA LEU A 208 -7.76 18.09 3.79
C LEU A 208 -6.83 18.40 4.95
N ILE A 209 -6.56 17.42 5.81
CA ILE A 209 -5.67 17.59 6.97
C ILE A 209 -4.24 17.92 6.53
N ILE A 210 -3.69 17.19 5.56
CA ILE A 210 -2.34 17.46 5.08
C ILE A 210 -2.24 18.82 4.39
N ASN A 211 -3.26 19.22 3.61
CA ASN A 211 -3.31 20.53 2.98
C ASN A 211 -3.35 21.67 4.01
N LEU A 212 -4.19 21.54 5.04
CA LEU A 212 -4.24 22.53 6.14
C LEU A 212 -2.91 22.62 6.88
N ALA A 213 -2.28 21.48 7.16
CA ALA A 213 -0.97 21.45 7.78
C ALA A 213 0.12 22.10 6.88
N THR A 214 0.06 21.87 5.56
CA THR A 214 0.97 22.49 4.59
C THR A 214 0.78 24.01 4.53
N ILE A 215 -0.46 24.49 4.52
CA ILE A 215 -0.76 25.93 4.56
C ILE A 215 -0.23 26.56 5.85
N ALA A 216 -0.44 25.92 6.99
CA ALA A 216 0.09 26.39 8.27
C ALA A 216 1.63 26.43 8.28
N GLY A 217 2.29 25.42 7.71
CA GLY A 217 3.73 25.38 7.55
C GLY A 217 4.26 26.45 6.61
N ALA A 218 3.57 26.68 5.49
CA ALA A 218 3.92 27.73 4.53
C ALA A 218 3.81 29.12 5.17
N TYR A 219 2.70 29.40 5.88
CA TYR A 219 2.56 30.67 6.61
C TYR A 219 3.69 30.86 7.64
N TRP A 220 4.01 29.83 8.42
CA TRP A 220 5.10 29.92 9.40
C TRP A 220 6.46 30.20 8.77
N GLY A 221 6.72 29.69 7.57
CA GLY A 221 7.90 30.00 6.77
C GLY A 221 7.90 31.45 6.27
N ILE A 222 6.77 31.92 5.69
CA ILE A 222 6.60 33.27 5.15
C ILE A 222 6.72 34.31 6.26
N ALA A 223 6.03 34.12 7.39
CA ALA A 223 6.03 35.05 8.52
C ALA A 223 7.43 35.29 9.14
N ARG A 224 8.40 34.43 8.84
CA ARG A 224 9.79 34.60 9.26
C ARG A 224 10.66 35.35 8.25
N ALA A 225 10.25 35.34 6.99
CA ALA A 225 10.99 35.94 5.90
C ALA A 225 10.49 37.37 5.60
N ILE A 226 9.20 37.61 5.68
CA ILE A 226 8.53 38.88 5.49
C ILE A 226 7.47 39.07 6.56
N ASP A 227 7.30 40.25 7.12
CA ASP A 227 6.30 40.57 8.13
C ASP A 227 4.89 40.63 7.52
N LEU A 228 4.42 39.48 6.94
CA LEU A 228 3.11 39.38 6.32
C LEU A 228 2.05 39.05 7.38
N PRO A 229 1.00 39.87 7.53
CA PRO A 229 -0.12 39.57 8.44
C PRO A 229 -0.87 38.31 8.01
N LEU A 230 -1.30 37.49 8.96
CA LEU A 230 -2.06 36.26 8.69
C LEU A 230 -3.32 36.53 7.86
N VAL A 231 -3.98 37.66 8.11
CA VAL A 231 -5.23 38.04 7.41
C VAL A 231 -4.98 38.22 5.92
N GLU A 232 -3.93 38.96 5.56
CA GLU A 232 -3.55 39.20 4.17
C GLU A 232 -3.17 37.89 3.45
N PHE A 233 -2.42 37.00 4.13
CA PHE A 233 -2.09 35.68 3.58
C PHE A 233 -3.35 34.83 3.33
N ILE A 234 -4.34 34.84 4.25
CA ILE A 234 -5.58 34.09 4.07
C ILE A 234 -6.43 34.69 2.95
N ASP A 235 -6.48 36.02 2.82
CA ASP A 235 -7.21 36.69 1.75
C ASP A 235 -6.59 36.35 0.37
N ASP A 236 -5.28 36.40 0.22
CA ASP A 236 -4.58 35.99 -0.98
C ASP A 236 -4.84 34.51 -1.33
N LEU A 237 -4.85 33.65 -0.31
CA LEU A 237 -5.16 32.23 -0.47
C LEU A 237 -6.60 32.02 -0.94
N TYR A 238 -7.55 32.74 -0.33
CA TYR A 238 -8.97 32.63 -0.68
C TYR A 238 -9.25 33.12 -2.11
N LEU A 239 -8.63 34.21 -2.52
CA LEU A 239 -8.75 34.75 -3.88
C LEU A 239 -8.15 33.81 -4.95
N SER A 240 -7.18 32.98 -4.55
CA SER A 240 -6.53 32.03 -5.46
C SER A 240 -7.27 30.68 -5.59
N ILE A 241 -8.30 30.41 -4.77
CA ILE A 241 -9.05 29.14 -4.79
C ILE A 241 -10.34 29.31 -5.58
N GLU A 242 -10.48 28.53 -6.66
CA GLU A 242 -11.73 28.41 -7.39
C GLU A 242 -12.57 27.24 -6.86
N PRO A 243 -13.88 27.41 -6.62
CA PRO A 243 -14.74 26.33 -6.12
C PRO A 243 -14.75 25.07 -6.99
N TYR A 244 -14.64 25.24 -8.31
CA TYR A 244 -14.53 24.13 -9.27
C TYR A 244 -13.28 23.28 -9.02
N GLN A 245 -12.16 23.90 -8.69
CA GLN A 245 -10.89 23.21 -8.42
C GLN A 245 -11.00 22.33 -7.18
N LEU A 246 -11.66 22.80 -6.11
CA LEU A 246 -11.91 21.97 -4.92
C LEU A 246 -12.71 20.73 -5.24
N PHE A 247 -13.79 20.86 -6.04
CA PHE A 247 -14.59 19.70 -6.46
C PHE A 247 -13.74 18.70 -7.25
N MET A 248 -12.91 19.17 -8.19
CA MET A 248 -12.03 18.31 -8.97
C MET A 248 -10.99 17.59 -8.11
N ILE A 249 -10.42 18.24 -7.10
CA ILE A 249 -9.51 17.61 -6.14
C ILE A 249 -10.22 16.45 -5.42
N PHE A 250 -11.47 16.63 -4.97
CA PHE A 250 -12.22 15.55 -4.33
C PHE A 250 -12.48 14.35 -5.26
N VAL A 251 -12.86 14.59 -6.51
CA VAL A 251 -13.06 13.53 -7.52
C VAL A 251 -11.75 12.79 -7.78
N LYS A 252 -10.65 13.52 -7.97
CA LYS A 252 -9.31 13.00 -8.16
C LYS A 252 -8.90 12.09 -6.99
N MET A 253 -9.12 12.55 -5.76
CA MET A 253 -8.81 11.80 -4.54
C MET A 253 -9.63 10.51 -4.42
N ALA A 254 -10.92 10.56 -4.74
CA ALA A 254 -11.78 9.37 -4.72
C ALA A 254 -11.31 8.30 -5.71
N LEU A 255 -10.89 8.71 -6.91
CA LEU A 255 -10.33 7.81 -7.93
C LEU A 255 -9.01 7.17 -7.46
N ILE A 256 -8.08 7.98 -6.98
CA ILE A 256 -6.76 7.51 -6.51
C ILE A 256 -6.92 6.52 -5.35
N SER A 257 -7.76 6.86 -4.38
CA SER A 257 -8.01 5.99 -3.21
C SER A 257 -8.65 4.66 -3.60
N ALA A 258 -9.54 4.65 -4.59
CA ALA A 258 -10.11 3.42 -5.13
C ALA A 258 -9.03 2.52 -5.75
N VAL A 259 -8.11 3.11 -6.55
CA VAL A 259 -6.99 2.39 -7.17
C VAL A 259 -6.07 1.79 -6.10
N ILE A 260 -5.70 2.58 -5.09
CA ILE A 260 -4.84 2.13 -3.99
C ILE A 260 -5.49 0.96 -3.23
N GLY A 261 -6.73 1.15 -2.78
CA GLY A 261 -7.46 0.12 -2.02
C GLY A 261 -7.62 -1.17 -2.81
N PHE A 262 -7.93 -1.05 -4.10
CA PHE A 262 -8.04 -2.20 -5.00
C PHE A 262 -6.73 -2.97 -5.15
N CYS A 263 -5.61 -2.28 -5.42
CA CYS A 263 -4.31 -2.94 -5.57
C CYS A 263 -3.90 -3.68 -4.31
N CYS A 264 -4.04 -3.05 -3.15
CA CYS A 264 -3.69 -3.64 -1.87
C CYS A 264 -4.54 -4.87 -1.55
N LEU A 265 -5.86 -4.80 -1.77
CA LEU A 265 -6.76 -5.93 -1.60
C LEU A 265 -6.44 -7.07 -2.57
N TYR A 266 -6.20 -6.78 -3.85
CA TYR A 266 -5.87 -7.80 -4.84
C TYR A 266 -4.67 -8.64 -4.41
N TYR A 267 -3.59 -8.00 -3.94
CA TYR A 267 -2.41 -8.73 -3.48
C TYR A 267 -2.63 -9.47 -2.16
N ALA A 268 -3.40 -8.92 -1.24
CA ALA A 268 -3.79 -9.62 -0.02
C ALA A 268 -4.56 -10.93 -0.32
N PHE A 269 -5.47 -10.87 -1.29
CA PHE A 269 -6.24 -12.02 -1.72
C PHE A 269 -5.46 -13.04 -2.56
N GLN A 270 -4.22 -12.79 -2.95
CA GLN A 270 -3.33 -13.77 -3.59
C GLN A 270 -2.61 -14.69 -2.60
N ALA A 271 -2.63 -14.40 -1.31
CA ALA A 271 -2.03 -15.25 -0.29
C ALA A 271 -2.63 -16.67 -0.32
N ARG A 272 -1.84 -17.69 0.04
CA ARG A 272 -2.25 -19.07 0.11
C ARG A 272 -2.21 -19.59 1.55
N VAL A 273 -3.12 -20.48 1.89
CA VAL A 273 -3.16 -21.10 3.22
C VAL A 273 -1.82 -21.78 3.52
N GLY A 274 -1.27 -21.52 4.71
CA GLY A 274 0.01 -22.08 5.17
C GLY A 274 1.29 -21.39 4.66
N ASP A 275 1.20 -20.45 3.71
CA ASP A 275 2.37 -19.85 3.07
C ASP A 275 2.67 -18.43 3.62
N PHE A 276 3.01 -18.37 4.91
CA PHE A 276 3.32 -17.10 5.59
C PHE A 276 4.56 -16.39 5.03
N ASN A 277 5.51 -17.14 4.48
CA ASN A 277 6.75 -16.59 3.93
C ASN A 277 6.53 -15.66 2.72
N LYS A 278 5.40 -15.81 2.02
CA LYS A 278 5.06 -14.95 0.88
C LYS A 278 4.36 -13.65 1.26
N VAL A 279 3.88 -13.52 2.50
CA VAL A 279 3.14 -12.32 2.95
C VAL A 279 3.97 -11.04 2.75
N PRO A 280 5.24 -10.93 3.20
CA PRO A 280 6.02 -9.72 2.99
C PRO A 280 6.23 -9.37 1.51
N PHE A 281 6.40 -10.39 0.66
CA PHE A 281 6.56 -10.20 -0.78
C PHE A 281 5.27 -9.66 -1.42
N LEU A 282 4.10 -10.21 -1.06
CA LEU A 282 2.80 -9.76 -1.56
C LEU A 282 2.50 -8.33 -1.11
N THR A 283 2.77 -8.03 0.17
CA THR A 283 2.59 -6.69 0.74
C THR A 283 3.44 -5.65 0.00
N ARG A 284 4.75 -5.90 -0.12
CA ARG A 284 5.65 -5.00 -0.84
C ARG A 284 5.19 -4.79 -2.29
N ARG A 285 4.79 -5.86 -2.97
CA ARG A 285 4.34 -5.78 -4.35
C ARG A 285 3.04 -5.00 -4.48
N GLY A 286 2.09 -5.21 -3.57
CA GLY A 286 0.84 -4.46 -3.50
C GLY A 286 1.09 -2.96 -3.32
N MET A 287 1.99 -2.58 -2.41
CA MET A 287 2.38 -1.19 -2.19
C MET A 287 3.02 -0.54 -3.41
N VAL A 288 3.97 -1.23 -4.05
CA VAL A 288 4.67 -0.72 -5.23
C VAL A 288 3.71 -0.54 -6.41
N GLU A 289 2.88 -1.53 -6.70
CA GLU A 289 1.90 -1.41 -7.79
C GLU A 289 0.82 -0.36 -7.47
N ALA A 290 0.37 -0.26 -6.22
CA ALA A 290 -0.56 0.80 -5.80
C ALA A 290 0.04 2.19 -6.04
N PHE A 291 1.31 2.39 -5.71
CA PHE A 291 2.00 3.66 -5.94
C PHE A 291 2.09 3.99 -7.44
N PHE A 292 2.54 3.05 -8.27
CA PHE A 292 2.65 3.30 -9.71
C PHE A 292 1.29 3.59 -10.37
N TYR A 293 0.24 2.84 -10.02
CA TYR A 293 -1.07 3.08 -10.61
C TYR A 293 -1.73 4.36 -10.12
N SER A 294 -1.57 4.69 -8.84
CA SER A 294 -2.10 5.94 -8.30
C SER A 294 -1.40 7.15 -8.91
N THR A 295 -0.07 7.12 -9.05
CA THR A 295 0.68 8.19 -9.72
C THR A 295 0.30 8.29 -11.21
N THR A 296 0.10 7.16 -11.89
CA THR A 296 -0.38 7.19 -13.29
C THR A 296 -1.79 7.77 -13.39
N ALA A 297 -2.68 7.41 -12.47
CA ALA A 297 -4.03 7.97 -12.41
C ALA A 297 -4.01 9.48 -12.11
N GLU A 298 -3.11 9.91 -11.21
CA GLU A 298 -2.86 11.32 -10.89
C GLU A 298 -2.51 12.11 -12.15
N VAL A 299 -1.46 11.69 -12.86
CA VAL A 299 -0.99 12.35 -14.09
C VAL A 299 -2.09 12.33 -15.16
N LEU A 300 -2.82 11.21 -15.32
CA LEU A 300 -3.89 11.11 -16.30
C LEU A 300 -5.01 12.11 -16.02
N VAL A 301 -5.44 12.22 -14.75
CA VAL A 301 -6.50 13.16 -14.36
C VAL A 301 -6.01 14.59 -14.54
N THR A 302 -4.77 14.92 -14.15
CA THR A 302 -4.20 16.25 -14.36
C THR A 302 -4.17 16.62 -15.86
N VAL A 303 -3.72 15.73 -16.75
CA VAL A 303 -3.67 16.00 -18.20
C VAL A 303 -5.07 16.14 -18.82
N LEU A 304 -6.08 15.48 -18.27
CA LEU A 304 -7.45 15.57 -18.81
C LEU A 304 -8.19 16.84 -18.35
N TYR A 305 -7.83 17.42 -17.21
CA TYR A 305 -8.55 18.55 -16.58
C TYR A 305 -7.69 19.80 -16.38
N GLY A 306 -6.37 19.72 -16.58
CA GLY A 306 -5.45 20.85 -16.60
C GLY A 306 -5.36 21.45 -17.98
#